data_87a279fbcada0bef7f14ffd553b18598
#
_entry.id   87a279fbcada0bef7f14ffd553b18598
#
_cell.length_a   1.000
_cell.length_b   1.000
_cell.length_c   1.000
_cell.angle_alpha   90.00
_cell.angle_beta   90.00
_cell.angle_gamma   90.00
#
_symmetry.space_group_name_H-M   'P 1'
#
loop_
_entity.id
_entity.type
_entity.pdbx_description
1 polymer ?
#
loop_
_entity_poly.entity_id
_entity_poly.type
_entity_poly.pdbx_seq_one_letter_code
_entity_poly.pdbx_strand_id
1 'polypeptide(L)'
;MTLGAQGVVLDAENRVLLVRHGYRPGWFFPGGGVEWNETIETALARELEEEVGVTLTGAPVLHGIFANFASFPGDHIAVFVVRHWQRRGDYHKRGEIAEAGMFAVGDLPERTDAGTKARLDEILNKAPVKALW
;
A
#
# COMPACT_ATOMS: atom_id res chain seq x y z
N MET A 1 3.78 19.10 -7.42
CA MET A 1 2.95 17.97 -6.92
C MET A 1 3.70 16.67 -7.14
N THR A 2 3.58 15.76 -6.21
CA THR A 2 4.08 14.40 -6.35
C THR A 2 2.92 13.41 -6.29
N LEU A 3 3.13 12.21 -6.81
CA LEU A 3 2.12 11.17 -6.85
C LEU A 3 2.76 9.84 -6.49
N GLY A 4 2.18 9.16 -5.52
CA GLY A 4 2.54 7.79 -5.15
C GLY A 4 1.42 6.82 -5.47
N ALA A 5 1.76 5.55 -5.60
CA ALA A 5 0.82 4.45 -5.76
C ALA A 5 1.05 3.42 -4.66
N GLN A 6 -0.01 3.07 -3.93
CA GLN A 6 0.04 2.06 -2.88
C GLN A 6 -0.98 0.96 -3.12
N GLY A 7 -0.64 -0.26 -2.74
CA GLY A 7 -1.49 -1.41 -2.90
C GLY A 7 -2.01 -1.96 -1.57
N VAL A 8 -3.32 -2.09 -1.47
CA VAL A 8 -3.97 -2.82 -0.39
C VAL A 8 -4.10 -4.27 -0.87
N VAL A 9 -3.05 -5.05 -0.58
CA VAL A 9 -2.90 -6.43 -1.04
C VAL A 9 -3.62 -7.33 -0.03
N LEU A 10 -4.75 -7.87 -0.45
CA LEU A 10 -5.65 -8.66 0.40
C LEU A 10 -5.69 -10.12 -0.04
N ASP A 11 -5.63 -11.03 0.92
CA ASP A 11 -5.86 -12.46 0.66
C ASP A 11 -7.34 -12.83 0.81
N ALA A 12 -7.66 -14.11 0.66
CA ALA A 12 -9.03 -14.61 0.72
C ALA A 12 -9.69 -14.41 2.09
N GLU A 13 -8.91 -14.28 3.16
CA GLU A 13 -9.39 -14.02 4.52
C GLU A 13 -9.35 -12.53 4.88
N ASN A 14 -9.14 -11.65 3.90
CA ASN A 14 -8.98 -10.20 4.10
C ASN A 14 -7.81 -9.82 5.03
N ARG A 15 -6.78 -10.65 5.08
CA ARG A 15 -5.51 -10.24 5.68
C ARG A 15 -4.79 -9.32 4.69
N VAL A 16 -4.09 -8.34 5.21
CA VAL A 16 -3.44 -7.29 4.41
C VAL A 16 -1.92 -7.39 4.52
N LEU A 17 -1.23 -7.21 3.40
CA LEU A 17 0.22 -7.14 3.36
C LEU A 17 0.68 -5.73 3.75
N LEU A 18 1.43 -5.64 4.82
CA LEU A 18 2.03 -4.39 5.29
C LEU A 18 3.54 -4.50 5.34
N VAL A 19 4.20 -3.34 5.23
CA VAL A 19 5.66 -3.23 5.27
C VAL A 19 6.08 -2.26 6.37
N ARG A 20 7.25 -2.54 6.97
CA ARG A 20 7.94 -1.63 7.86
C ARG A 20 9.25 -1.23 7.18
N HIS A 21 9.46 0.07 7.02
CA HIS A 21 10.68 0.60 6.42
C HIS A 21 11.83 0.60 7.42
N GLY A 22 13.05 0.47 6.94
CA GLY A 22 14.23 0.51 7.80
C GLY A 22 14.58 1.91 8.31
N TYR A 23 14.04 2.96 7.70
CA TYR A 23 14.43 4.35 7.96
C TYR A 23 13.36 5.18 8.66
N ARG A 24 12.15 4.65 8.85
CA ARG A 24 11.07 5.35 9.58
C ARG A 24 10.20 4.36 10.35
N PRO A 25 9.62 4.78 11.49
CA PRO A 25 8.75 3.90 12.26
C PRO A 25 7.40 3.72 11.58
N GLY A 26 6.73 2.63 11.92
CA GLY A 26 5.36 2.34 11.51
C GLY A 26 5.25 1.33 10.39
N TRP A 27 4.01 0.86 10.21
CA TRP A 27 3.63 -0.10 9.19
C TRP A 27 2.72 0.59 8.18
N PHE A 28 2.95 0.30 6.91
CA PHE A 28 2.31 0.98 5.78
C PHE A 28 1.93 -0.03 4.71
N PHE A 29 1.07 0.36 3.78
CA PHE A 29 0.90 -0.38 2.55
C PHE A 29 2.20 -0.34 1.73
N PRO A 30 2.51 -1.43 1.00
CA PRO A 30 3.62 -1.38 0.04
C PRO A 30 3.25 -0.47 -1.14
N GLY A 31 4.26 0.15 -1.73
CA GLY A 31 4.11 1.05 -2.86
C GLY A 31 5.23 2.07 -2.91
N GLY A 32 5.12 3.02 -3.81
CA GLY A 32 6.12 4.06 -3.98
C GLY A 32 5.74 5.09 -5.03
N GLY A 33 6.70 5.93 -5.41
CA GLY A 33 6.48 7.03 -6.33
C GLY A 33 6.22 6.61 -7.76
N VAL A 34 5.34 7.36 -8.43
CA VAL A 34 5.12 7.24 -9.86
C VAL A 34 6.26 7.98 -10.57
N GLU A 35 6.95 7.30 -11.47
CA GLU A 35 8.06 7.87 -12.21
C GLU A 35 7.59 8.62 -13.45
N TRP A 36 8.48 9.42 -13.99
CA TRP A 36 8.22 10.17 -15.22
C TRP A 36 7.79 9.23 -16.36
N ASN A 37 6.71 9.60 -17.04
CA ASN A 37 6.13 8.83 -18.15
C ASN A 37 5.64 7.42 -17.79
N GLU A 38 5.45 7.14 -16.52
CA GLU A 38 4.90 5.87 -16.03
C GLU A 38 3.43 6.05 -15.71
N THR A 39 2.58 5.11 -16.09
CA THR A 39 1.20 5.12 -15.63
C THR A 39 1.15 4.76 -14.15
N ILE A 40 0.11 5.21 -13.44
CA ILE A 40 -0.05 4.91 -12.01
C ILE A 40 -0.13 3.40 -11.78
N GLU A 41 -0.85 2.66 -12.63
CA GLU A 41 -0.95 1.20 -12.49
C GLU A 41 0.38 0.49 -12.75
N THR A 42 1.16 0.97 -13.72
CA THR A 42 2.50 0.44 -13.96
C THR A 42 3.42 0.69 -12.76
N ALA A 43 3.35 1.88 -12.16
CA ALA A 43 4.09 2.21 -10.95
C ALA A 43 3.71 1.27 -9.80
N LEU A 44 2.42 1.02 -9.60
CA LEU A 44 1.94 0.10 -8.58
C LEU A 44 2.53 -1.30 -8.80
N ALA A 45 2.41 -1.84 -10.00
CA ALA A 45 2.92 -3.17 -10.32
C ALA A 45 4.42 -3.28 -10.10
N ARG A 46 5.17 -2.28 -10.53
CA ARG A 46 6.64 -2.22 -10.37
C ARG A 46 7.02 -2.17 -8.89
N GLU A 47 6.40 -1.28 -8.12
CA GLU A 47 6.72 -1.12 -6.70
C GLU A 47 6.37 -2.38 -5.88
N LEU A 48 5.24 -3.01 -6.14
CA LEU A 48 4.86 -4.24 -5.44
C LEU A 48 5.84 -5.38 -5.74
N GLU A 49 6.29 -5.50 -6.99
CA GLU A 49 7.28 -6.49 -7.38
C GLU A 49 8.63 -6.21 -6.70
N GLU A 50 9.10 -4.97 -6.77
CA GLU A 50 10.41 -4.59 -6.21
C GLU A 50 10.46 -4.70 -4.70
N GLU A 51 9.43 -4.22 -3.98
CA GLU A 51 9.47 -4.16 -2.53
C GLU A 51 9.17 -5.49 -1.86
N VAL A 52 8.16 -6.20 -2.32
CA VAL A 52 7.61 -7.37 -1.62
C VAL A 52 7.42 -8.60 -2.49
N GLY A 53 7.89 -8.57 -3.73
CA GLY A 53 7.81 -9.72 -4.65
C GLY A 53 6.40 -10.10 -5.04
N VAL A 54 5.48 -9.13 -5.05
CA VAL A 54 4.09 -9.35 -5.45
C VAL A 54 3.91 -9.06 -6.93
N THR A 55 3.42 -10.05 -7.65
CA THR A 55 3.06 -9.93 -9.07
C THR A 55 1.54 -9.91 -9.20
N LEU A 56 1.01 -8.94 -9.92
CA LEU A 56 -0.42 -8.84 -10.19
C LEU A 56 -0.85 -9.92 -11.18
N THR A 57 -1.92 -10.65 -10.86
CA THR A 57 -2.50 -11.68 -11.74
C THR A 57 -3.87 -11.28 -12.27
N GLY A 58 -4.32 -10.08 -11.95
CA GLY A 58 -5.56 -9.50 -12.43
C GLY A 58 -5.54 -7.99 -12.24
N ALA A 59 -6.55 -7.30 -12.73
CA ALA A 59 -6.62 -5.85 -12.67
C ALA A 59 -6.79 -5.37 -11.21
N PRO A 60 -5.96 -4.42 -10.74
CA PRO A 60 -6.21 -3.75 -9.48
C PRO A 60 -7.41 -2.79 -9.60
N VAL A 61 -8.05 -2.49 -8.48
CA VAL A 61 -9.20 -1.58 -8.45
C VAL A 61 -8.81 -0.31 -7.71
N LEU A 62 -8.92 0.83 -8.38
CA LEU A 62 -8.65 2.12 -7.74
C LEU A 62 -9.69 2.37 -6.64
N HIS A 63 -9.21 2.52 -5.41
CA HIS A 63 -10.06 2.90 -4.27
C HIS A 63 -10.25 4.41 -4.20
N GLY A 64 -9.17 5.16 -4.37
CA GLY A 64 -9.22 6.61 -4.33
C GLY A 64 -7.84 7.24 -4.40
N ILE A 65 -7.83 8.57 -4.48
CA ILE A 65 -6.63 9.39 -4.46
C ILE A 65 -6.73 10.33 -3.26
N PHE A 66 -5.69 10.34 -2.43
CA PHE A 66 -5.71 11.02 -1.13
C PHE A 66 -4.59 12.04 -1.05
N ALA A 67 -4.90 13.23 -0.55
CA ALA A 67 -3.90 14.26 -0.31
C ALA A 67 -3.10 13.91 0.96
N ASN A 68 -1.78 13.81 0.81
CA ASN A 68 -0.86 13.43 1.88
C ASN A 68 -0.04 14.63 2.36
N PHE A 69 -0.70 15.76 2.55
CA PHE A 69 -0.05 17.05 2.81
C PHE A 69 0.65 17.10 4.17
N ALA A 70 0.17 16.34 5.14
CA ALA A 70 0.80 16.29 6.47
C ALA A 70 2.19 15.68 6.44
N SER A 71 2.47 14.76 5.51
CA SER A 71 3.77 14.11 5.36
C SER A 71 4.65 14.83 4.35
N PHE A 72 4.08 15.30 3.26
CA PHE A 72 4.83 15.96 2.21
C PHE A 72 3.93 16.97 1.47
N PRO A 73 4.28 18.27 1.43
CA PRO A 73 3.46 19.27 0.75
C PRO A 73 3.25 18.94 -0.72
N GLY A 74 1.99 18.98 -1.16
CA GLY A 74 1.64 18.71 -2.56
C GLY A 74 1.63 17.25 -2.96
N ASP A 75 1.85 16.31 -2.03
CA ASP A 75 1.84 14.89 -2.34
C ASP A 75 0.42 14.32 -2.36
N HIS A 76 0.18 13.38 -3.29
CA HIS A 76 -1.04 12.61 -3.38
C HIS A 76 -0.71 11.13 -3.49
N ILE A 77 -1.57 10.28 -2.96
CA ILE A 77 -1.40 8.83 -3.01
C ILE A 77 -2.62 8.22 -3.68
N ALA A 78 -2.40 7.49 -4.77
CA ALA A 78 -3.41 6.65 -5.39
C ALA A 78 -3.38 5.29 -4.71
N VAL A 79 -4.51 4.86 -4.15
CA VAL A 79 -4.64 3.61 -3.41
C VAL A 79 -5.47 2.63 -4.22
N PHE A 80 -4.91 1.45 -4.47
CA PHE A 80 -5.56 0.37 -5.21
C PHE A 80 -5.83 -0.82 -4.31
N VAL A 81 -6.99 -1.45 -4.48
CA VAL A 81 -7.28 -2.74 -3.88
C VAL A 81 -6.77 -3.83 -4.83
N VAL A 82 -5.93 -4.72 -4.29
CA VAL A 82 -5.26 -5.79 -5.03
C VAL A 82 -5.70 -7.12 -4.43
N ARG A 83 -6.53 -7.86 -5.18
CA ARG A 83 -7.04 -9.16 -4.73
C ARG A 83 -6.52 -10.34 -5.58
N HIS A 84 -5.98 -10.06 -6.76
CA HIS A 84 -5.45 -11.06 -7.68
C HIS A 84 -3.94 -10.89 -7.79
N TRP A 85 -3.22 -11.72 -7.07
CA TRP A 85 -1.77 -11.60 -6.97
C TRP A 85 -1.10 -12.90 -6.55
N GLN A 86 0.19 -12.97 -6.81
CA GLN A 86 1.07 -14.02 -6.32
C GLN A 86 2.27 -13.36 -5.66
N ARG A 87 2.82 -13.99 -4.65
CA ARG A 87 3.99 -13.47 -3.97
C ARG A 87 5.12 -14.47 -3.99
N ARG A 88 6.34 -13.96 -4.22
CA ARG A 88 7.57 -14.75 -4.18
C ARG A 88 7.95 -15.03 -2.73
N GLY A 89 7.38 -16.10 -2.13
CA GLY A 89 7.62 -16.48 -0.75
C GLY A 89 7.40 -15.32 0.22
N ASP A 90 8.37 -15.11 1.11
CA ASP A 90 8.39 -14.01 2.09
C ASP A 90 9.38 -12.90 1.69
N TYR A 91 9.72 -12.81 0.41
CA TYR A 91 10.67 -11.83 -0.10
C TYR A 91 10.27 -10.40 0.30
N HIS A 92 11.26 -9.62 0.71
CA HIS A 92 11.17 -8.17 0.78
C HIS A 92 12.52 -7.55 0.44
N LYS A 93 12.51 -6.31 -0.05
CA LYS A 93 13.72 -5.63 -0.51
C LYS A 93 14.61 -5.24 0.66
N ARG A 94 15.79 -5.85 0.75
CA ARG A 94 16.78 -5.57 1.80
C ARG A 94 17.28 -4.13 1.70
N GLY A 95 17.52 -3.51 2.87
CA GLY A 95 18.03 -2.16 2.97
C GLY A 95 16.95 -1.08 2.90
N GLU A 96 15.82 -1.37 2.28
CA GLU A 96 14.70 -0.46 2.18
C GLU A 96 13.52 -0.92 3.04
N ILE A 97 13.19 -2.19 2.96
CA ILE A 97 12.11 -2.82 3.75
C ILE A 97 12.74 -3.66 4.85
N ALA A 98 12.46 -3.33 6.11
CA ALA A 98 12.96 -4.09 7.26
C ALA A 98 12.15 -5.34 7.52
N GLU A 99 10.82 -5.26 7.38
CA GLU A 99 9.90 -6.37 7.55
C GLU A 99 8.71 -6.23 6.61
N ALA A 100 8.14 -7.36 6.22
CA ALA A 100 6.86 -7.43 5.53
C ALA A 100 6.07 -8.62 6.08
N GLY A 101 4.76 -8.50 6.16
CA GLY A 101 3.92 -9.59 6.65
C GLY A 101 2.45 -9.39 6.34
N MET A 102 1.69 -10.49 6.47
CA MET A 102 0.25 -10.49 6.33
C MET A 102 -0.40 -10.35 7.70
N PHE A 103 -1.33 -9.44 7.84
CA PHE A 103 -1.98 -9.15 9.12
C PHE A 103 -3.49 -9.19 9.00
N ALA A 104 -4.15 -9.78 9.98
CA ALA A 104 -5.59 -9.65 10.14
C ALA A 104 -5.92 -8.19 10.47
N VAL A 105 -6.99 -7.65 9.88
CA VAL A 105 -7.35 -6.25 10.07
C VAL A 105 -7.78 -5.97 11.52
N GLY A 106 -8.30 -6.96 12.22
CA GLY A 106 -8.61 -6.87 13.65
C GLY A 106 -7.41 -7.00 14.57
N ASP A 107 -6.21 -7.29 14.02
CA ASP A 107 -4.98 -7.50 14.80
C ASP A 107 -3.78 -6.90 14.05
N LEU A 108 -3.87 -5.63 13.72
CA LEU A 108 -2.80 -4.90 13.04
C LEU A 108 -1.61 -4.70 13.98
N PRO A 109 -0.39 -4.66 13.44
CA PRO A 109 0.79 -4.45 14.28
C PRO A 109 0.76 -3.06 14.93
N GLU A 110 1.47 -2.93 16.06
CA GLU A 110 1.66 -1.63 16.70
C GLU A 110 2.30 -0.65 15.72
N ARG A 111 1.94 0.61 15.83
CA ARG A 111 2.42 1.69 14.97
C ARG A 111 1.99 1.55 13.50
N THR A 112 0.88 0.89 13.25
CA THR A 112 0.28 0.99 11.91
C THR A 112 -0.15 2.42 11.66
N ASP A 113 0.28 2.97 10.53
CA ASP A 113 -0.01 4.34 10.12
C ASP A 113 -1.51 4.63 10.14
N ALA A 114 -1.88 5.82 10.63
CA ALA A 114 -3.29 6.19 10.79
C ALA A 114 -4.02 6.23 9.44
N GLY A 115 -3.38 6.74 8.38
CA GLY A 115 -3.96 6.76 7.04
C GLY A 115 -4.16 5.36 6.49
N THR A 116 -3.23 4.45 6.77
CA THR A 116 -3.34 3.02 6.41
C THR A 116 -4.56 2.39 7.07
N LYS A 117 -4.76 2.63 8.37
CA LYS A 117 -5.95 2.14 9.09
C LYS A 117 -7.24 2.72 8.52
N ALA A 118 -7.23 4.01 8.18
CA ALA A 118 -8.39 4.69 7.63
C ALA A 118 -8.80 4.09 6.27
N ARG A 119 -7.83 3.79 5.41
CA ARG A 119 -8.12 3.16 4.11
C ARG A 119 -8.68 1.76 4.28
N LEU A 120 -8.15 0.99 5.22
CA LEU A 120 -8.68 -0.35 5.51
C LEU A 120 -10.14 -0.29 5.99
N ASP A 121 -10.45 0.68 6.83
CA ASP A 121 -11.82 0.88 7.32
C ASP A 121 -12.77 1.26 6.18
N GLU A 122 -12.35 2.14 5.28
CA GLU A 122 -13.13 2.50 4.09
C GLU A 122 -13.39 1.28 3.19
N ILE A 123 -12.36 0.47 2.95
CA ILE A 123 -12.42 -0.65 2.00
C ILE A 123 -13.22 -1.83 2.58
N LEU A 124 -12.95 -2.20 3.82
CA LEU A 124 -13.48 -3.43 4.42
C LEU A 124 -14.74 -3.19 5.25
N ASN A 125 -14.89 -2.02 5.87
CA ASN A 125 -16.02 -1.68 6.72
C ASN A 125 -16.93 -0.62 6.10
N LYS A 126 -16.66 -0.21 4.87
CA LYS A 126 -17.44 0.78 4.12
C LYS A 126 -17.58 2.13 4.82
N ALA A 127 -16.58 2.54 5.60
CA ALA A 127 -16.53 3.89 6.15
C ALA A 127 -16.53 4.91 5.00
N PRO A 128 -17.07 6.13 5.22
CA PRO A 128 -17.04 7.17 4.19
C PRO A 128 -15.61 7.49 3.74
N VAL A 129 -15.41 7.53 2.42
CA VAL A 129 -14.09 7.80 1.84
C VAL A 129 -13.73 9.28 2.06
N LYS A 130 -12.53 9.51 2.60
CA LYS A 130 -12.01 10.85 2.89
C LYS A 130 -11.16 11.36 1.73
N ALA A 131 -10.88 12.67 1.73
CA ALA A 131 -9.97 13.27 0.75
C ALA A 131 -8.52 13.29 1.25
N LEU A 132 -8.33 13.33 2.56
CA LEU A 132 -7.02 13.37 3.20
C LEU A 132 -6.57 11.98 3.64
N TRP A 133 -5.27 11.77 3.56
CA TRP A 133 -4.63 10.55 4.05
C TRP A 133 -4.75 10.37 5.59
#